data_caee072ea2d65b333ddbe27f456ce390
#
_entry.id   caee072ea2d65b333ddbe27f456ce390
#
_cell.length_a   1.000
_cell.length_b   1.000
_cell.length_c   1.000
_cell.angle_alpha   90.00
_cell.angle_beta   90.00
_cell.angle_gamma   90.00
#
_symmetry.space_group_name_H-M   'P 1'
#
loop_
_entity.id
_entity.type
_entity.pdbx_description
1 polymer ?
#
loop_
_entity_poly.entity_id
_entity_poly.type
_entity_poly.pdbx_seq_one_letter_code
_entity_poly.pdbx_strand_id
1 'polypeptide(L)'
;FVLKTIKRFNPNAKAKQELLPEYKDAEDREFARKLFRATILNCDTYQRYMSEALRNWDFSRLAYMDVIIMQIAIAEVMNFPGIPATVTINEYVELAKAYSTPRSGGYVNGMLDSICRELISRNLIQKEMPERKQHQHAQHGEHAGKQRPDNQHPAGRRPRIHRAPGEGE
;
A
#
# COMPACT_ATOMS: atom_id res chain seq x y z
N PHE A 1 2.14 -14.05 18.39
CA PHE A 1 3.33 -14.40 19.15
C PHE A 1 3.21 -13.96 20.62
N VAL A 2 3.10 -12.67 20.91
CA VAL A 2 3.03 -12.08 22.27
C VAL A 2 1.95 -12.74 23.14
N LEU A 3 0.74 -12.93 22.61
CA LEU A 3 -0.35 -13.56 23.35
C LEU A 3 -0.05 -15.01 23.75
N LYS A 4 0.66 -15.77 22.88
CA LYS A 4 1.10 -17.14 23.19
C LYS A 4 2.19 -17.15 24.26
N THR A 5 3.09 -16.18 24.25
CA THR A 5 4.13 -16.00 25.26
C THR A 5 3.52 -15.70 26.63
N ILE A 6 2.56 -14.76 26.67
CA ILE A 6 1.83 -14.39 27.90
C ILE A 6 1.08 -15.61 28.47
N LYS A 7 0.38 -16.38 27.61
CA LYS A 7 -0.37 -17.57 28.05
C LYS A 7 0.54 -18.69 28.60
N ARG A 8 1.79 -18.75 28.17
CA ARG A 8 2.78 -19.73 28.67
C ARG A 8 3.55 -19.24 29.87
N PHE A 9 3.45 -17.96 30.20
CA PHE A 9 4.17 -17.38 31.32
C PHE A 9 3.64 -17.97 32.64
N ASN A 10 4.55 -18.56 33.43
CA ASN A 10 4.26 -19.06 34.75
C ASN A 10 4.96 -18.16 35.80
N PRO A 11 4.21 -17.36 36.59
CA PRO A 11 4.79 -16.44 37.55
C PRO A 11 5.56 -17.15 38.67
N ASN A 12 5.30 -18.44 38.87
CA ASN A 12 6.00 -19.26 39.88
C ASN A 12 7.24 -19.99 39.31
N ALA A 13 7.50 -19.87 37.99
CA ALA A 13 8.70 -20.45 37.40
C ALA A 13 9.93 -19.62 37.81
N LYS A 14 11.06 -20.33 38.08
CA LYS A 14 12.34 -19.67 38.36
C LYS A 14 12.82 -18.87 37.12
N ALA A 15 13.80 -17.98 37.31
CA ALA A 15 14.37 -17.07 36.30
C ALA A 15 14.88 -17.75 35.00
N LYS A 16 14.86 -19.06 34.87
CA LYS A 16 15.24 -19.84 33.69
C LYS A 16 14.05 -20.32 32.85
N GLN A 17 12.87 -19.67 33.00
CA GLN A 17 11.73 -20.01 32.12
C GLN A 17 12.09 -19.72 30.67
N GLU A 18 12.04 -20.74 29.80
CA GLU A 18 12.20 -20.56 28.37
C GLU A 18 10.97 -19.85 27.79
N LEU A 19 11.22 -18.74 27.13
CA LEU A 19 10.23 -18.06 26.31
C LEU A 19 10.09 -18.80 24.97
N LEU A 20 9.03 -18.46 24.22
CA LEU A 20 8.92 -18.95 22.85
C LEU A 20 10.13 -18.46 22.03
N PRO A 21 10.70 -19.31 21.17
CA PRO A 21 11.83 -18.92 20.36
C PRO A 21 11.46 -17.71 19.47
N GLU A 22 12.37 -16.77 19.35
CA GLU A 22 12.22 -15.56 18.55
C GLU A 22 12.11 -15.89 17.05
N TYR A 23 12.89 -16.88 16.63
CA TYR A 23 12.91 -17.38 15.25
C TYR A 23 12.47 -18.84 15.22
N LYS A 24 11.93 -19.26 14.09
CA LYS A 24 11.52 -20.64 13.85
C LYS A 24 12.73 -21.58 13.86
N ASP A 25 13.80 -21.18 13.18
CA ASP A 25 15.03 -21.92 13.02
C ASP A 25 16.23 -20.98 12.75
N ALA A 26 17.39 -21.56 12.50
CA ALA A 26 18.61 -20.81 12.22
C ALA A 26 18.56 -20.08 10.84
N GLU A 27 17.86 -20.65 9.86
CA GLU A 27 17.70 -20.05 8.52
C GLU A 27 16.84 -18.80 8.60
N ASP A 28 15.76 -18.85 9.35
CA ASP A 28 14.87 -17.72 9.61
C ASP A 28 15.62 -16.56 10.28
N ARG A 29 16.47 -16.88 11.26
CA ARG A 29 17.33 -15.91 11.92
C ARG A 29 18.34 -15.26 10.95
N GLU A 30 18.97 -16.06 10.10
CA GLU A 30 19.95 -15.53 9.13
C GLU A 30 19.26 -14.70 8.03
N PHE A 31 18.09 -15.13 7.57
CA PHE A 31 17.23 -14.34 6.68
C PHE A 31 16.95 -12.96 7.26
N ALA A 32 16.42 -12.89 8.49
CA ALA A 32 16.09 -11.64 9.15
C ALA A 32 17.32 -10.73 9.30
N ARG A 33 18.47 -11.30 9.70
CA ARG A 33 19.72 -10.57 9.85
C ARG A 33 20.23 -10.00 8.53
N LYS A 34 20.23 -10.80 7.47
CA LYS A 34 20.66 -10.41 6.12
C LYS A 34 19.76 -9.31 5.57
N LEU A 35 18.45 -9.48 5.69
CA LEU A 35 17.46 -8.50 5.24
C LEU A 35 17.63 -7.16 5.95
N PHE A 36 17.72 -7.17 7.28
CA PHE A 36 17.90 -5.97 8.08
C PHE A 36 19.18 -5.21 7.69
N ARG A 37 20.31 -5.91 7.56
CA ARG A 37 21.57 -5.30 7.14
C ARG A 37 21.49 -4.73 5.73
N ALA A 38 20.91 -5.46 4.78
CA ALA A 38 20.77 -5.00 3.40
C ALA A 38 19.90 -3.73 3.34
N THR A 39 18.83 -3.67 4.12
CA THR A 39 17.95 -2.50 4.17
C THR A 39 18.69 -1.25 4.66
N ILE A 40 19.42 -1.36 5.78
CA ILE A 40 20.13 -0.20 6.36
C ILE A 40 21.29 0.27 5.48
N LEU A 41 22.12 -0.68 5.00
CA LEU A 41 23.32 -0.34 4.25
C LEU A 41 23.04 0.26 2.87
N ASN A 42 21.85 0.03 2.32
CA ASN A 42 21.48 0.49 0.98
C ASN A 42 20.24 1.42 0.99
N CYS A 43 19.90 2.01 2.13
CA CYS A 43 18.68 2.82 2.26
C CYS A 43 18.60 3.95 1.23
N ASP A 44 19.68 4.66 0.96
CA ASP A 44 19.73 5.76 -0.02
C ASP A 44 19.45 5.26 -1.45
N THR A 45 19.99 4.09 -1.80
CA THR A 45 19.72 3.46 -3.10
C THR A 45 18.27 3.07 -3.26
N TYR A 46 17.65 2.50 -2.22
CA TYR A 46 16.26 2.11 -2.24
C TYR A 46 15.32 3.32 -2.26
N GLN A 47 15.66 4.39 -1.54
CA GLN A 47 14.94 5.66 -1.62
C GLN A 47 15.00 6.27 -3.02
N ARG A 48 16.16 6.18 -3.69
CA ARG A 48 16.28 6.62 -5.08
C ARG A 48 15.37 5.84 -6.01
N TYR A 49 15.30 4.50 -5.92
CA TYR A 49 14.37 3.69 -6.72
C TYR A 49 12.91 4.06 -6.47
N MET A 50 12.53 4.31 -5.23
CA MET A 50 11.19 4.80 -4.91
C MET A 50 10.94 6.18 -5.53
N SER A 51 11.89 7.10 -5.43
CA SER A 51 11.79 8.45 -5.99
C SER A 51 11.67 8.43 -7.52
N GLU A 52 12.45 7.59 -8.20
CA GLU A 52 12.39 7.40 -9.65
C GLU A 52 11.03 6.83 -10.11
N ALA A 53 10.46 5.91 -9.34
CA ALA A 53 9.15 5.32 -9.63
C ALA A 53 8.00 6.31 -9.43
N LEU A 54 8.17 7.29 -8.55
CA LEU A 54 7.16 8.31 -8.24
C LEU A 54 7.01 9.38 -9.33
N ARG A 55 7.97 9.54 -10.22
CA ARG A 55 8.09 10.47 -11.37
C ARG A 55 7.56 11.90 -11.21
N ASN A 56 6.56 12.18 -10.39
CA ASN A 56 5.92 13.49 -10.17
C ASN A 56 5.23 13.58 -8.81
N TRP A 57 5.54 12.70 -7.87
CA TRP A 57 4.93 12.69 -6.55
C TRP A 57 5.90 13.20 -5.50
N ASP A 58 5.36 14.01 -4.61
CA ASP A 58 6.09 14.52 -3.48
C ASP A 58 6.28 13.42 -2.43
N PHE A 59 7.54 12.99 -2.26
CA PHE A 59 7.93 11.99 -1.29
C PHE A 59 7.54 12.36 0.14
N SER A 60 7.42 13.68 0.44
CA SER A 60 7.03 14.19 1.76
C SER A 60 5.59 13.87 2.15
N ARG A 61 4.76 13.46 1.19
CA ARG A 61 3.35 13.09 1.42
C ARG A 61 3.15 11.61 1.77
N LEU A 62 4.22 10.81 1.72
CA LEU A 62 4.14 9.39 2.05
C LEU A 62 4.06 9.20 3.56
N ALA A 63 3.26 8.24 3.98
CA ALA A 63 3.31 7.78 5.35
C ALA A 63 4.70 7.19 5.65
N TYR A 64 5.30 7.57 6.76
CA TYR A 64 6.64 7.12 7.13
C TYR A 64 6.77 5.58 7.15
N MET A 65 5.72 4.90 7.62
CA MET A 65 5.67 3.44 7.60
C MET A 65 5.67 2.85 6.20
N ASP A 66 5.00 3.48 5.22
CA ASP A 66 5.01 3.03 3.83
C ASP A 66 6.42 3.07 3.25
N VAL A 67 7.19 4.12 3.56
CA VAL A 67 8.59 4.25 3.13
C VAL A 67 9.44 3.12 3.70
N ILE A 68 9.34 2.85 5.00
CA ILE A 68 10.09 1.75 5.65
C ILE A 68 9.71 0.40 5.04
N ILE A 69 8.42 0.13 4.91
CA ILE A 69 7.91 -1.14 4.36
C ILE A 69 8.42 -1.35 2.94
N MET A 70 8.36 -0.33 2.09
CA MET A 70 8.86 -0.42 0.72
C MET A 70 10.39 -0.58 0.66
N GLN A 71 11.15 0.08 1.54
CA GLN A 71 12.61 -0.11 1.61
C GLN A 71 12.97 -1.55 1.94
N ILE A 72 12.29 -2.17 2.92
CA ILE A 72 12.54 -3.57 3.29
C ILE A 72 12.13 -4.49 2.13
N ALA A 73 11.01 -4.24 1.47
CA ALA A 73 10.56 -5.01 0.30
C ALA A 73 11.58 -4.96 -0.85
N ILE A 74 12.11 -3.79 -1.18
CA ILE A 74 13.13 -3.63 -2.21
C ILE A 74 14.41 -4.37 -1.81
N ALA A 75 14.81 -4.28 -0.54
CA ALA A 75 15.96 -5.03 -0.04
C ALA A 75 15.76 -6.54 -0.21
N GLU A 76 14.57 -7.08 0.08
CA GLU A 76 14.26 -8.49 -0.11
C GLU A 76 14.30 -8.89 -1.59
N VAL A 77 13.62 -8.13 -2.45
CA VAL A 77 13.59 -8.41 -3.89
C VAL A 77 15.00 -8.46 -4.49
N MET A 78 15.91 -7.59 -4.05
CA MET A 78 17.26 -7.49 -4.59
C MET A 78 18.24 -8.52 -4.01
N ASN A 79 18.06 -8.93 -2.75
CA ASN A 79 19.05 -9.78 -2.06
C ASN A 79 18.64 -11.24 -1.90
N PHE A 80 17.39 -11.59 -2.24
CA PHE A 80 16.87 -12.96 -2.10
C PHE A 80 16.28 -13.44 -3.42
N PRO A 81 17.12 -13.90 -4.36
CA PRO A 81 16.69 -14.29 -5.70
C PRO A 81 15.71 -15.47 -5.70
N GLY A 82 15.77 -16.34 -4.68
CA GLY A 82 14.87 -17.48 -4.54
C GLY A 82 13.44 -17.14 -4.12
N ILE A 83 13.16 -15.90 -3.67
CA ILE A 83 11.81 -15.46 -3.32
C ILE A 83 11.18 -14.79 -4.54
N PRO A 84 10.04 -15.27 -5.07
CA PRO A 84 9.36 -14.61 -6.19
C PRO A 84 8.95 -13.17 -5.84
N ALA A 85 9.08 -12.25 -6.79
CA ALA A 85 8.72 -10.85 -6.56
C ALA A 85 7.25 -10.66 -6.15
N THR A 86 6.35 -11.47 -6.69
CA THR A 86 4.93 -11.45 -6.33
C THR A 86 4.67 -11.85 -4.88
N VAL A 87 5.46 -12.79 -4.34
CA VAL A 87 5.38 -13.18 -2.93
C VAL A 87 5.83 -12.04 -2.05
N THR A 88 7.00 -11.45 -2.33
CA THR A 88 7.47 -10.25 -1.62
C THR A 88 6.42 -9.14 -1.63
N ILE A 89 5.89 -8.78 -2.80
CA ILE A 89 4.88 -7.72 -2.90
C ILE A 89 3.68 -8.02 -2.00
N ASN A 90 3.13 -9.23 -2.05
CA ASN A 90 1.96 -9.59 -1.26
C ASN A 90 2.21 -9.51 0.24
N GLU A 91 3.33 -10.02 0.74
CA GLU A 91 3.68 -9.97 2.16
C GLU A 91 3.82 -8.52 2.65
N TYR A 92 4.50 -7.65 1.89
CA TYR A 92 4.68 -6.27 2.30
C TYR A 92 3.40 -5.42 2.14
N VAL A 93 2.48 -5.79 1.25
CA VAL A 93 1.13 -5.22 1.19
C VAL A 93 0.34 -5.56 2.45
N GLU A 94 0.42 -6.80 2.95
CA GLU A 94 -0.23 -7.17 4.21
C GLU A 94 0.39 -6.44 5.41
N LEU A 95 1.71 -6.24 5.43
CA LEU A 95 2.37 -5.41 6.44
C LEU A 95 1.88 -3.95 6.38
N ALA A 96 1.74 -3.38 5.18
CA ALA A 96 1.22 -2.03 5.01
C ALA A 96 -0.23 -1.88 5.51
N LYS A 97 -1.09 -2.86 5.25
CA LYS A 97 -2.46 -2.89 5.80
C LYS A 97 -2.49 -2.97 7.32
N ALA A 98 -1.55 -3.70 7.92
CA ALA A 98 -1.50 -3.93 9.36
C ALA A 98 -0.87 -2.77 10.14
N TYR A 99 0.11 -2.08 9.57
CA TYR A 99 0.98 -1.16 10.31
C TYR A 99 1.00 0.26 9.77
N SER A 100 0.28 0.56 8.67
CA SER A 100 0.23 1.90 8.11
C SER A 100 -1.21 2.41 7.97
N THR A 101 -1.49 3.22 6.96
CA THR A 101 -2.81 3.84 6.78
C THR A 101 -3.79 2.90 6.06
N PRO A 102 -5.12 3.11 6.16
CA PRO A 102 -6.11 2.29 5.46
C PRO A 102 -5.95 2.25 3.92
N ARG A 103 -5.23 3.23 3.35
CA ARG A 103 -4.98 3.30 1.90
C ARG A 103 -3.62 2.73 1.49
N SER A 104 -2.75 2.47 2.45
CA SER A 104 -1.35 2.07 2.21
C SER A 104 -1.22 0.76 1.45
N GLY A 105 -2.09 -0.22 1.70
CA GLY A 105 -2.02 -1.51 0.99
C GLY A 105 -2.10 -1.37 -0.53
N GLY A 106 -3.06 -0.60 -1.04
CA GLY A 106 -3.20 -0.35 -2.49
C GLY A 106 -2.04 0.47 -3.05
N TYR A 107 -1.60 1.48 -2.31
CA TYR A 107 -0.47 2.33 -2.68
C TYR A 107 0.84 1.53 -2.76
N VAL A 108 1.20 0.82 -1.70
CA VAL A 108 2.42 -0.01 -1.63
C VAL A 108 2.44 -1.07 -2.72
N ASN A 109 1.28 -1.71 -3.00
CA ASN A 109 1.17 -2.67 -4.10
C ASN A 109 1.55 -2.06 -5.46
N GLY A 110 0.95 -0.91 -5.79
CA GLY A 110 1.23 -0.24 -7.07
C GLY A 110 2.68 0.22 -7.20
N MET A 111 3.25 0.73 -6.11
CA MET A 111 4.63 1.19 -6.07
C MET A 111 5.62 0.03 -6.23
N LEU A 112 5.46 -1.04 -5.46
CA LEU A 112 6.35 -2.20 -5.52
C LEU A 112 6.26 -2.91 -6.88
N ASP A 113 5.06 -3.04 -7.47
CA ASP A 113 4.91 -3.57 -8.83
C ASP A 113 5.69 -2.73 -9.86
N SER A 114 5.59 -1.40 -9.77
CA SER A 114 6.30 -0.49 -10.67
C SER A 114 7.83 -0.58 -10.49
N ILE A 115 8.30 -0.57 -9.24
CA ILE A 115 9.73 -0.66 -8.91
C ILE A 115 10.29 -2.01 -9.37
N CYS A 116 9.63 -3.12 -9.08
CA CYS A 116 10.10 -4.45 -9.49
C CYS A 116 10.24 -4.56 -11.02
N ARG A 117 9.26 -4.05 -11.78
CA ARG A 117 9.32 -4.04 -13.25
C ARG A 117 10.47 -3.20 -13.77
N GLU A 118 10.72 -2.06 -13.16
CA GLU A 118 11.83 -1.20 -13.52
C GLU A 118 13.18 -1.86 -13.21
N LEU A 119 13.32 -2.51 -12.06
CA LEU A 119 14.53 -3.26 -11.70
C LEU A 119 14.78 -4.43 -12.66
N ILE A 120 13.73 -5.13 -13.10
CA ILE A 120 13.82 -6.20 -14.11
C ILE A 120 14.25 -5.62 -15.47
N SER A 121 13.62 -4.53 -15.92
CA SER A 121 13.92 -3.88 -17.20
C SER A 121 15.37 -3.39 -17.30
N ARG A 122 15.94 -2.99 -16.17
CA ARG A 122 17.35 -2.58 -16.03
C ARG A 122 18.32 -3.74 -15.80
N ASN A 123 17.85 -4.99 -15.79
CA ASN A 123 18.63 -6.19 -15.46
C ASN A 123 19.29 -6.15 -14.06
N LEU A 124 18.72 -5.40 -13.12
CA LEU A 124 19.21 -5.32 -11.73
C LEU A 124 18.74 -6.51 -10.88
N ILE A 125 17.66 -7.15 -11.28
CA ILE A 125 17.16 -8.39 -10.68
C ILE A 125 16.71 -9.36 -11.79
N GLN A 126 16.84 -10.66 -11.51
CA GLN A 126 16.39 -11.73 -12.41
C GLN A 126 15.17 -12.41 -11.77
N LYS A 127 14.02 -11.77 -11.89
CA LYS A 127 12.74 -12.27 -11.35
C LYS A 127 11.65 -12.11 -12.39
N GLU A 128 10.64 -12.97 -12.30
CA GLU A 128 9.48 -12.88 -13.17
C GLU A 128 8.37 -12.10 -12.49
N MET A 129 7.63 -11.34 -13.30
CA MET A 129 6.41 -10.66 -12.90
C MET A 129 5.30 -11.00 -13.89
N PRO A 130 4.07 -11.27 -13.42
CA PRO A 130 2.95 -11.52 -14.31
C PRO A 130 2.69 -10.29 -15.19
N GLU A 131 2.20 -10.54 -16.40
CA GLU A 131 1.77 -9.46 -17.29
C GLU A 131 0.65 -8.64 -16.63
N ARG A 132 0.72 -7.31 -16.78
CA ARG A 132 -0.39 -6.44 -16.35
C ARG A 132 -1.60 -6.76 -17.22
N LYS A 133 -2.69 -7.23 -16.63
CA LYS A 133 -3.97 -7.28 -17.33
C LYS A 133 -4.29 -5.86 -17.77
N GLN A 134 -4.25 -5.60 -19.08
CA GLN A 134 -4.75 -4.36 -19.64
C GLN A 134 -6.24 -4.30 -19.31
N HIS A 135 -6.63 -3.40 -18.44
CA HIS A 135 -8.03 -3.02 -18.34
C HIS A 135 -8.39 -2.37 -19.69
N GLN A 136 -9.02 -3.17 -20.56
CA GLN A 136 -9.71 -2.63 -21.70
C GLN A 136 -10.74 -1.65 -21.14
N HIS A 137 -10.48 -0.35 -21.33
CA HIS A 137 -11.52 0.66 -21.21
C HIS A 137 -12.58 0.25 -22.22
N ALA A 138 -13.65 -0.38 -21.74
CA ALA A 138 -14.85 -0.54 -22.50
C ALA A 138 -15.30 0.87 -22.92
N GLN A 139 -15.14 1.16 -24.19
CA GLN A 139 -15.74 2.32 -24.84
C GLN A 139 -17.27 2.12 -24.78
N HIS A 140 -17.89 2.69 -23.76
CA HIS A 140 -19.31 2.96 -23.76
C HIS A 140 -19.49 4.39 -24.29
N GLY A 141 -19.55 4.49 -25.57
CA GLY A 141 -19.83 5.71 -26.30
C GLY A 141 -20.66 5.42 -27.52
N GLU A 142 -21.91 5.04 -27.33
CA GLU A 142 -22.97 5.24 -28.33
C GLU A 142 -24.26 5.56 -27.59
N HIS A 143 -24.42 6.84 -27.30
CA HIS A 143 -25.73 7.36 -26.97
C HIS A 143 -26.48 7.64 -28.28
N ALA A 144 -27.29 6.66 -28.68
CA ALA A 144 -28.39 6.87 -29.61
C ALA A 144 -29.27 8.00 -29.11
N GLY A 145 -29.45 9.01 -29.95
CA GLY A 145 -30.34 10.14 -29.71
C GLY A 145 -31.76 9.68 -29.43
N LYS A 146 -32.26 9.98 -28.24
CA LYS A 146 -33.69 10.02 -27.95
C LYS A 146 -34.13 11.45 -27.94
N GLN A 147 -34.90 11.80 -28.97
CA GLN A 147 -35.69 13.03 -29.10
C GLN A 147 -36.55 13.19 -27.84
N ARG A 148 -36.48 14.37 -27.24
CA ARG A 148 -37.41 14.79 -26.17
C ARG A 148 -38.71 15.25 -26.83
N PRO A 149 -39.90 14.85 -26.40
CA PRO A 149 -41.12 15.47 -26.79
C PRO A 149 -41.29 16.82 -26.10
N ASP A 150 -41.67 17.81 -26.90
CA ASP A 150 -42.09 19.15 -26.53
C ASP A 150 -43.20 19.09 -25.47
N ASN A 151 -42.97 19.67 -24.32
CA ASN A 151 -44.04 19.83 -23.32
C ASN A 151 -44.19 21.33 -22.99
N GLN A 152 -45.22 21.90 -23.57
CA GLN A 152 -45.66 23.28 -23.37
C GLN A 152 -46.04 23.50 -21.91
N HIS A 153 -45.45 24.52 -21.31
CA HIS A 153 -45.79 25.00 -19.96
C HIS A 153 -46.90 26.04 -20.04
N PRO A 154 -47.98 25.94 -19.27
CA PRO A 154 -48.82 27.08 -18.99
C PRO A 154 -48.34 27.84 -17.76
N ALA A 155 -48.31 29.15 -17.91
CA ALA A 155 -47.94 30.12 -16.89
C ALA A 155 -48.84 30.02 -15.63
N GLY A 156 -48.22 29.80 -14.49
CA GLY A 156 -48.88 29.78 -13.18
C GLY A 156 -48.17 30.68 -12.18
N ARG A 157 -48.88 31.69 -11.73
CA ARG A 157 -48.55 32.82 -10.86
C ARG A 157 -47.79 32.42 -9.58
N ARG A 158 -46.76 33.21 -9.25
CA ARG A 158 -46.07 33.19 -7.92
C ARG A 158 -46.95 33.87 -6.87
N PRO A 159 -47.12 33.33 -5.65
CA PRO A 159 -47.64 34.08 -4.50
C PRO A 159 -46.52 34.93 -3.89
N ARG A 160 -46.85 36.19 -3.58
CA ARG A 160 -46.04 37.11 -2.79
C ARG A 160 -46.06 36.67 -1.34
N ILE A 161 -44.86 36.49 -0.73
CA ILE A 161 -44.74 36.32 0.71
C ILE A 161 -44.52 37.70 1.32
N HIS A 162 -45.46 38.13 2.18
CA HIS A 162 -45.36 39.33 3.01
C HIS A 162 -44.27 39.16 4.08
N ARG A 163 -43.45 40.19 4.12
CA ARG A 163 -42.44 40.40 5.17
C ARG A 163 -43.13 41.19 6.31
N ALA A 164 -43.21 40.63 7.47
CA ALA A 164 -43.63 41.32 8.70
C ALA A 164 -42.45 42.07 9.33
N PRO A 165 -42.66 43.26 9.95
CA PRO A 165 -41.59 44.10 10.50
C PRO A 165 -41.27 43.72 11.95
N GLY A 166 -40.08 44.12 12.36
CA GLY A 166 -39.46 43.77 13.63
C GLY A 166 -40.03 44.45 14.87
N GLU A 167 -39.52 44.02 15.98
CA GLU A 167 -39.35 44.66 17.29
C GLU A 167 -38.14 43.94 17.89
N GLY A 168 -37.07 44.58 18.35
CA GLY A 168 -36.91 45.70 19.22
C GLY A 168 -36.77 45.23 20.68
N GLU A 169 -35.59 44.80 21.12
CA GLU A 169 -34.90 45.16 22.36
C GLU A 169 -33.66 44.30 22.58
#